data_13c4e68ef1461dc475233371af77ab8c
#
_entry.id   13c4e68ef1461dc475233371af77ab8c
#
_cell.length_a   1.000
_cell.length_b   1.000
_cell.length_c   1.000
_cell.angle_alpha   90.00
_cell.angle_beta   90.00
_cell.angle_gamma   90.00
#
_symmetry.space_group_name_H-M   'P 1'
#
loop_
_entity.id
_entity.type
_entity.pdbx_description
1 polymer ?
#
loop_
_entity_poly.entity_id
_entity_poly.type
_entity_poly.pdbx_seq_one_letter_code
_entity_poly.pdbx_strand_id
1 'polypeptide(L)'
;MATLSASTFTDRDDAEAHYLALIDRTAAKARHIDPAQAEVYREKLAEAKAGGGPLLAAEANALGADPETVRNAILRNNHRWQQHVNAVELARITAKAAVRNAANAAAMHRIYHDCKGAL
;
A
#
# COMPACT_ATOMS: atom_id res chain seq x y z
N MET A 1 -12.56 8.04 -21.06
CA MET A 1 -11.18 7.53 -20.93
C MET A 1 -10.91 6.49 -22.01
N ALA A 2 -9.79 6.63 -22.70
CA ALA A 2 -9.42 5.65 -23.72
C ALA A 2 -9.14 4.29 -23.10
N THR A 3 -9.74 3.25 -23.64
CA THR A 3 -9.48 1.88 -23.20
C THR A 3 -8.29 1.33 -23.98
N LEU A 4 -7.27 0.86 -23.27
CA LEU A 4 -6.14 0.18 -23.90
C LEU A 4 -6.61 -1.17 -24.45
N SER A 5 -6.20 -1.45 -25.69
CA SER A 5 -6.55 -2.69 -26.37
C SER A 5 -5.29 -3.38 -26.86
N ALA A 6 -5.42 -4.62 -27.37
CA ALA A 6 -4.31 -5.38 -27.93
C ALA A 6 -3.58 -4.62 -29.05
N SER A 7 -4.31 -3.80 -29.85
CA SER A 7 -3.73 -3.01 -30.92
C SER A 7 -2.89 -1.81 -30.47
N THR A 8 -2.96 -1.44 -29.19
CA THR A 8 -2.17 -0.33 -28.63
C THR A 8 -0.70 -0.73 -28.45
N PHE A 9 -0.41 -2.01 -28.34
CA PHE A 9 0.93 -2.55 -28.08
C PHE A 9 1.48 -3.26 -29.29
N THR A 10 2.81 -3.19 -29.46
CA THR A 10 3.52 -3.85 -30.58
C THR A 10 3.34 -5.36 -30.52
N ASP A 11 3.43 -5.94 -29.31
CA ASP A 11 3.23 -7.35 -29.06
C ASP A 11 2.78 -7.60 -27.63
N ARG A 12 2.54 -8.89 -27.30
CA ARG A 12 2.09 -9.28 -25.95
C ARG A 12 3.11 -8.94 -24.88
N ASP A 13 4.40 -9.06 -25.17
CA ASP A 13 5.46 -8.80 -24.18
C ASP A 13 5.55 -7.30 -23.85
N ASP A 14 5.30 -6.42 -24.81
CA ASP A 14 5.21 -4.99 -24.55
C ASP A 14 4.01 -4.68 -23.63
N ALA A 15 2.88 -5.32 -23.89
CA ALA A 15 1.70 -5.18 -23.04
C ALA A 15 1.97 -5.69 -21.62
N GLU A 16 2.61 -6.84 -21.49
CA GLU A 16 2.99 -7.41 -20.18
C GLU A 16 3.85 -6.43 -19.39
N ALA A 17 4.93 -5.91 -20.00
CA ALA A 17 5.82 -4.95 -19.34
C ALA A 17 5.06 -3.70 -18.87
N HIS A 18 4.16 -3.19 -19.70
CA HIS A 18 3.33 -2.03 -19.36
C HIS A 18 2.45 -2.29 -18.13
N TYR A 19 1.71 -3.39 -18.12
CA TYR A 19 0.78 -3.68 -17.04
C TYR A 19 1.49 -4.10 -15.75
N LEU A 20 2.62 -4.81 -15.83
CA LEU A 20 3.43 -5.10 -14.64
C LEU A 20 3.90 -3.81 -13.97
N ALA A 21 4.41 -2.86 -14.75
CA ALA A 21 4.85 -1.57 -14.23
C ALA A 21 3.69 -0.74 -13.66
N LEU A 22 2.54 -0.78 -14.31
CA LEU A 22 1.35 -0.04 -13.89
C LEU A 22 0.80 -0.59 -12.56
N ILE A 23 0.79 -1.91 -12.40
CA ILE A 23 0.40 -2.56 -11.15
C ILE A 23 1.35 -2.15 -10.01
N ASP A 24 2.66 -2.15 -10.25
CA ASP A 24 3.64 -1.73 -9.26
C ASP A 24 3.43 -0.28 -8.82
N ARG A 25 3.19 0.63 -9.76
CA ARG A 25 2.93 2.04 -9.44
C ARG A 25 1.64 2.22 -8.64
N THR A 26 0.59 1.51 -9.01
CA THR A 26 -0.71 1.59 -8.33
C THR A 26 -0.60 1.07 -6.90
N ALA A 27 0.10 -0.04 -6.69
CA ALA A 27 0.35 -0.59 -5.35
C ALA A 27 1.20 0.38 -4.51
N ALA A 28 2.24 0.97 -5.09
CA ALA A 28 3.08 1.94 -4.40
C ALA A 28 2.28 3.16 -3.92
N LYS A 29 1.35 3.67 -4.75
CA LYS A 29 0.45 4.75 -4.36
C LYS A 29 -0.48 4.35 -3.22
N ALA A 30 -1.02 3.13 -3.25
CA ALA A 30 -1.97 2.65 -2.24
C ALA A 30 -1.35 2.53 -0.86
N ARG A 31 -0.03 2.35 -0.77
CA ARG A 31 0.71 2.21 0.49
C ARG A 31 1.68 3.38 0.74
N HIS A 32 1.51 4.50 0.04
CA HIS A 32 2.39 5.65 0.19
C HIS A 32 2.16 6.37 1.52
N ILE A 33 3.25 6.68 2.21
CA ILE A 33 3.30 7.60 3.34
C ILE A 33 4.41 8.60 3.06
N ASP A 34 4.15 9.87 3.37
CA ASP A 34 5.20 10.90 3.31
C ASP A 34 6.41 10.46 4.14
N PRO A 35 7.66 10.53 3.60
CA PRO A 35 8.84 10.04 4.30
C PRO A 35 9.08 10.65 5.69
N ALA A 36 8.84 11.95 5.85
CA ALA A 36 8.99 12.62 7.15
C ALA A 36 7.96 12.10 8.15
N GLN A 37 6.72 11.90 7.71
CA GLN A 37 5.66 11.35 8.55
C GLN A 37 5.91 9.88 8.90
N ALA A 38 6.46 9.12 7.96
CA ALA A 38 6.83 7.72 8.20
C ALA A 38 7.88 7.59 9.30
N GLU A 39 8.83 8.52 9.36
CA GLU A 39 9.84 8.54 10.40
C GLU A 39 9.25 8.84 11.78
N VAL A 40 8.35 9.80 11.87
CA VAL A 40 7.62 10.10 13.11
C VAL A 40 6.83 8.88 13.58
N TYR A 41 6.12 8.23 12.69
CA TYR A 41 5.37 7.00 13.02
C TYR A 41 6.29 5.89 13.53
N ARG A 42 7.46 5.74 12.95
CA ARG A 42 8.44 4.74 13.34
C ARG A 42 8.94 4.98 14.76
N GLU A 43 9.23 6.24 15.11
CA GLU A 43 9.65 6.63 16.46
C GLU A 43 8.53 6.39 17.47
N LYS A 44 7.31 6.82 17.16
CA LYS A 44 6.14 6.61 18.02
C LYS A 44 5.88 5.14 18.27
N LEU A 45 5.98 4.32 17.22
CA LEU A 45 5.78 2.88 17.32
C LEU A 45 6.84 2.22 18.21
N ALA A 46 8.10 2.61 18.07
CA ALA A 46 9.19 2.11 18.89
C ALA A 46 8.93 2.40 20.37
N GLU A 47 8.52 3.63 20.69
CA GLU A 47 8.15 4.02 22.06
C GLU A 47 6.95 3.22 22.57
N ALA A 48 5.92 3.05 21.74
CA ALA A 48 4.73 2.29 22.12
C ALA A 48 5.06 0.83 22.44
N LYS A 49 5.94 0.21 21.66
CA LYS A 49 6.40 -1.17 21.90
C LYS A 49 7.27 -1.28 23.15
N ALA A 50 8.03 -0.24 23.46
CA ALA A 50 8.86 -0.19 24.67
C ALA A 50 8.07 0.11 25.95
N GLY A 51 6.78 0.46 25.83
CA GLY A 51 5.92 0.77 26.97
C GLY A 51 5.75 2.28 27.22
N GLY A 52 6.45 3.13 26.51
CA GLY A 52 6.36 4.57 26.61
C GLY A 52 7.66 5.26 26.20
N GLY A 53 7.61 6.58 26.10
CA GLY A 53 8.76 7.42 25.75
C GLY A 53 8.39 8.89 25.65
N PRO A 54 9.37 9.76 25.38
CA PRO A 54 9.15 11.21 25.43
C PRO A 54 8.18 11.74 24.36
N LEU A 55 8.20 11.19 23.16
CA LEU A 55 7.29 11.61 22.09
C LEU A 55 5.85 11.23 22.41
N LEU A 56 5.65 10.02 22.90
CA LEU A 56 4.35 9.52 23.30
C LEU A 56 3.78 10.31 24.49
N ALA A 57 4.63 10.62 25.49
CA ALA A 57 4.25 11.44 26.63
C ALA A 57 3.86 12.86 26.20
N ALA A 58 4.59 13.46 25.27
CA ALA A 58 4.28 14.79 24.75
C ALA A 58 2.95 14.80 24.00
N GLU A 59 2.66 13.77 23.20
CA GLU A 59 1.38 13.65 22.49
C GLU A 59 0.22 13.49 23.48
N ALA A 60 0.37 12.65 24.47
CA ALA A 60 -0.63 12.46 25.52
C ALA A 60 -0.94 13.76 26.25
N ASN A 61 0.10 14.52 26.60
CA ASN A 61 -0.05 15.82 27.25
C ASN A 61 -0.77 16.82 26.35
N ALA A 62 -0.39 16.89 25.07
CA ALA A 62 -1.01 17.78 24.09
C ALA A 62 -2.49 17.49 23.88
N LEU A 63 -2.88 16.22 23.93
CA LEU A 63 -4.27 15.76 23.75
C LEU A 63 -5.08 15.73 25.04
N GLY A 64 -4.45 15.95 26.19
CA GLY A 64 -5.11 15.77 27.48
C GLY A 64 -5.53 14.33 27.74
N ALA A 65 -4.77 13.37 27.20
CA ALA A 65 -5.07 11.95 27.27
C ALA A 65 -4.08 11.21 28.18
N ASP A 66 -4.49 10.03 28.63
CA ASP A 66 -3.62 9.12 29.36
C ASP A 66 -2.55 8.55 28.39
N PRO A 67 -1.26 8.51 28.75
CA PRO A 67 -0.22 7.90 27.94
C PRO A 67 -0.53 6.47 27.48
N GLU A 68 -1.17 5.65 28.32
CA GLU A 68 -1.56 4.29 27.96
C GLU A 68 -2.62 4.27 26.85
N THR A 69 -3.56 5.21 26.86
CA THR A 69 -4.56 5.37 25.80
C THR A 69 -3.90 5.70 24.47
N VAL A 70 -2.93 6.63 24.48
CA VAL A 70 -2.17 7.00 23.27
C VAL A 70 -1.35 5.81 22.76
N ARG A 71 -0.68 5.11 23.66
CA ARG A 71 0.10 3.90 23.33
C ARG A 71 -0.76 2.86 22.63
N ASN A 72 -1.92 2.54 23.20
CA ASN A 72 -2.83 1.54 22.64
C ASN A 72 -3.37 1.96 21.28
N ALA A 73 -3.65 3.25 21.08
CA ALA A 73 -4.09 3.78 19.78
C ALA A 73 -2.99 3.64 18.72
N ILE A 74 -1.74 3.93 19.08
CA ILE A 74 -0.59 3.80 18.15
C ILE A 74 -0.43 2.33 17.73
N LEU A 75 -0.46 1.39 18.68
CA LEU A 75 -0.34 -0.04 18.39
C LEU A 75 -1.48 -0.53 17.50
N ARG A 76 -2.71 -0.09 17.76
CA ARG A 76 -3.89 -0.46 16.99
C ARG A 76 -3.83 0.09 15.57
N ASN A 77 -3.41 1.35 15.41
CA ASN A 77 -3.26 2.00 14.10
C ASN A 77 -2.15 1.33 13.28
N ASN A 78 -1.06 0.96 13.92
CA ASN A 78 0.00 0.20 13.26
C ASN A 78 -0.49 -1.16 12.76
N HIS A 79 -1.29 -1.87 13.56
CA HIS A 79 -1.85 -3.14 13.14
C HIS A 79 -2.74 -2.99 11.89
N ARG A 80 -3.60 -1.98 11.88
CA ARG A 80 -4.45 -1.68 10.70
C ARG A 80 -3.62 -1.35 9.48
N TRP A 81 -2.58 -0.56 9.66
CA TRP A 81 -1.68 -0.19 8.56
C TRP A 81 -0.95 -1.42 8.01
N GLN A 82 -0.45 -2.30 8.86
CA GLN A 82 0.19 -3.54 8.43
C GLN A 82 -0.78 -4.44 7.67
N GLN A 83 -2.02 -4.55 8.10
CA GLN A 83 -3.04 -5.29 7.38
C GLN A 83 -3.27 -4.70 5.99
N HIS A 84 -3.34 -3.38 5.88
CA HIS A 84 -3.49 -2.70 4.59
C HIS A 84 -2.30 -2.95 3.67
N VAL A 85 -1.08 -2.77 4.17
CA VAL A 85 0.15 -3.00 3.39
C VAL A 85 0.22 -4.45 2.91
N ASN A 86 -0.11 -5.41 3.76
CA ASN A 86 -0.11 -6.82 3.39
C ASN A 86 -1.17 -7.15 2.33
N ALA A 87 -2.35 -6.55 2.45
CA ALA A 87 -3.42 -6.73 1.45
C ALA A 87 -3.01 -6.14 0.09
N VAL A 88 -2.39 -4.96 0.08
CA VAL A 88 -1.86 -4.35 -1.14
C VAL A 88 -0.79 -5.24 -1.77
N GLU A 89 0.13 -5.76 -0.98
CA GLU A 89 1.19 -6.65 -1.49
C GLU A 89 0.62 -7.93 -2.09
N LEU A 90 -0.34 -8.54 -1.43
CA LEU A 90 -0.99 -9.75 -1.95
C LEU A 90 -1.72 -9.46 -3.26
N ALA A 91 -2.44 -8.35 -3.35
CA ALA A 91 -3.11 -7.94 -4.58
C ALA A 91 -2.10 -7.69 -5.71
N ARG A 92 -0.97 -7.06 -5.40
CA ARG A 92 0.10 -6.77 -6.35
C ARG A 92 0.68 -8.05 -6.95
N ILE A 93 1.14 -8.97 -6.12
CA ILE A 93 1.77 -10.22 -6.60
C ILE A 93 0.78 -11.11 -7.34
N THR A 94 -0.47 -11.16 -6.89
CA THR A 94 -1.53 -11.94 -7.54
C THR A 94 -1.84 -11.38 -8.92
N ALA A 95 -2.00 -10.07 -9.03
CA ALA A 95 -2.27 -9.40 -10.31
C ALA A 95 -1.10 -9.56 -11.28
N LYS A 96 0.14 -9.41 -10.82
CA LYS A 96 1.33 -9.58 -11.67
C LYS A 96 1.45 -11.01 -12.18
N ALA A 97 1.18 -12.00 -11.36
CA ALA A 97 1.17 -13.39 -11.78
C ALA A 97 0.08 -13.64 -12.84
N ALA A 98 -1.11 -13.10 -12.64
CA ALA A 98 -2.20 -13.20 -13.60
C ALA A 98 -1.87 -12.54 -14.95
N VAL A 99 -1.22 -11.38 -14.93
CA VAL A 99 -0.77 -10.68 -16.15
C VAL A 99 0.23 -11.54 -16.93
N ARG A 100 1.19 -12.15 -16.24
CA ARG A 100 2.19 -13.01 -16.90
C ARG A 100 1.55 -14.22 -17.59
N ASN A 101 0.42 -14.70 -17.09
CA ASN A 101 -0.31 -15.84 -17.65
C ASN A 101 -1.45 -15.43 -18.57
N ALA A 102 -1.71 -14.13 -18.77
CA ALA A 102 -2.79 -13.65 -19.62
C ALA A 102 -2.48 -13.85 -21.11
N ALA A 103 -3.49 -14.17 -21.88
CA ALA A 103 -3.34 -14.45 -23.30
C ALA A 103 -3.05 -13.22 -24.16
N ASN A 104 -3.56 -12.04 -23.75
CA ASN A 104 -3.49 -10.83 -24.55
C ASN A 104 -3.63 -9.56 -23.67
N ALA A 105 -3.39 -8.41 -24.29
CA ALA A 105 -3.45 -7.11 -23.62
C ALA A 105 -4.84 -6.79 -23.02
N ALA A 106 -5.91 -7.20 -23.69
CA ALA A 106 -7.26 -6.96 -23.18
C ALA A 106 -7.50 -7.69 -21.86
N ALA A 107 -7.02 -8.94 -21.74
CA ALA A 107 -7.09 -9.69 -20.48
C ALA A 107 -6.26 -9.03 -19.39
N MET A 108 -5.05 -8.55 -19.73
CA MET A 108 -4.17 -7.84 -18.79
C MET A 108 -4.83 -6.55 -18.29
N HIS A 109 -5.49 -5.81 -19.16
CA HIS A 109 -6.20 -4.59 -18.79
C HIS A 109 -7.31 -4.88 -17.76
N ARG A 110 -8.08 -5.95 -17.95
CA ARG A 110 -9.11 -6.36 -16.99
C ARG A 110 -8.51 -6.71 -15.63
N ILE A 111 -7.39 -7.44 -15.63
CA ILE A 111 -6.68 -7.84 -14.41
C ILE A 111 -6.21 -6.58 -13.66
N TYR A 112 -5.60 -5.64 -14.37
CA TYR A 112 -5.16 -4.38 -13.78
C TYR A 112 -6.34 -3.58 -13.22
N HIS A 113 -7.42 -3.46 -13.97
CA HIS A 113 -8.61 -2.72 -13.56
C HIS A 113 -9.22 -3.30 -12.27
N ASP A 114 -9.33 -4.62 -12.18
CA ASP A 114 -9.83 -5.31 -10.99
C ASP A 114 -8.89 -5.10 -9.79
N CYS A 115 -7.59 -5.19 -10.01
CA CYS A 115 -6.59 -4.94 -8.98
C CYS A 115 -6.69 -3.51 -8.43
N LYS A 116 -6.77 -2.53 -9.33
CA LYS A 116 -6.92 -1.11 -8.97
C LYS A 116 -8.17 -0.87 -8.14
N GLY A 117 -9.28 -1.50 -8.50
CA GLY A 117 -10.54 -1.38 -7.78
C GLY A 117 -10.52 -2.01 -6.39
N ALA A 118 -9.62 -2.98 -6.15
CA ALA A 118 -9.45 -3.64 -4.86
C ALA A 118 -8.51 -2.88 -3.91
N LEU A 119 -7.77 -1.93 -4.42
CA LEU A 119 -6.85 -1.10 -3.64
C LEU A 119 -7.56 0.20 -3.21
#